data_494ee400d325eb0a9a934f0bfef58e14
#
_entry.id   494ee400d325eb0a9a934f0bfef58e14
#
_cell.length_a   1.000
_cell.length_b   1.000
_cell.length_c   1.000
_cell.angle_alpha   90.00
_cell.angle_beta   90.00
_cell.angle_gamma   90.00
#
_symmetry.space_group_name_H-M   'P 1'
#
loop_
_entity.id
_entity.type
_entity.pdbx_description
1 polymer ?
#
loop_
_entity_poly.entity_id
_entity_poly.type
_entity_poly.pdbx_seq_one_letter_code
_entity_poly.pdbx_strand_id
1 'polypeptide(L)'
;NFEYFSEDPYLSGKMAAAYVKGIQSNGVGTSVKHYAVNNQETNRHENDSRVSQRALREIYLKNFEIAIKEGNPWTVMSSYNVLNGEYTQQSYGLLTTVLRDEWGWDGIVMTDWGNKEGTVKSVKAGNDLMEPGAQNEMERIIAGVKSGEISQEELDRNVRNMLEYIVKTPRFKGYKFSNKPDTEAHAALVRKAGAEGMVLLKNNGVLPLKG
;
A
#
# COMPACT_ATOMS: atom_id res chain seq x y z
N ASN A 1 14.61 -0.41 2.10
CA ASN A 1 13.89 0.83 2.32
C ASN A 1 13.54 1.58 1.04
N PHE A 2 13.51 0.88 -0.05
CA PHE A 2 13.07 1.37 -1.34
C PHE A 2 11.62 1.85 -1.28
N GLU A 3 11.38 3.07 -1.77
CA GLU A 3 10.06 3.72 -1.80
C GLU A 3 9.48 4.12 -0.42
N TYR A 4 10.23 4.03 0.67
CA TYR A 4 9.81 4.58 1.95
C TYR A 4 10.30 6.02 2.13
N PHE A 5 9.50 6.86 2.78
CA PHE A 5 9.85 8.27 3.01
C PHE A 5 10.94 8.46 4.07
N SER A 6 10.96 7.61 5.11
CA SER A 6 11.91 7.69 6.20
C SER A 6 12.00 6.38 6.97
N GLU A 7 13.10 6.18 7.71
CA GLU A 7 13.21 5.14 8.74
C GLU A 7 12.45 5.50 10.02
N ASP A 8 12.24 6.80 10.27
CA ASP A 8 11.37 7.27 11.35
C ASP A 8 9.89 6.99 10.98
N PRO A 9 9.20 6.14 11.73
CA PRO A 9 7.83 5.77 11.41
C PRO A 9 6.85 6.93 11.52
N TYR A 10 7.10 7.89 12.40
CA TYR A 10 6.25 9.06 12.53
C TYR A 10 6.37 9.98 11.31
N LEU A 11 7.60 10.35 10.93
CA LEU A 11 7.84 11.16 9.74
C LEU A 11 7.31 10.46 8.48
N SER A 12 7.63 9.18 8.31
CA SER A 12 7.15 8.39 7.17
C SER A 12 5.63 8.35 7.09
N GLY A 13 4.95 8.11 8.22
CA GLY A 13 3.50 8.07 8.30
C GLY A 13 2.84 9.41 8.00
N LYS A 14 3.38 10.52 8.53
CA LYS A 14 2.88 11.87 8.27
C LYS A 14 3.05 12.29 6.81
N MET A 15 4.20 11.99 6.22
CA MET A 15 4.44 12.24 4.80
C MET A 15 3.46 11.42 3.93
N ALA A 16 3.30 10.13 4.20
CA ALA A 16 2.36 9.28 3.49
C ALA A 16 0.92 9.79 3.61
N ALA A 17 0.47 10.16 4.82
CA ALA A 17 -0.87 10.71 5.04
C ALA A 17 -1.09 12.02 4.25
N ALA A 18 -0.09 12.89 4.18
CA ALA A 18 -0.16 14.13 3.40
C ALA A 18 -0.26 13.86 1.88
N TYR A 19 0.55 12.92 1.37
CA TYR A 19 0.46 12.47 -0.02
C TYR A 19 -0.91 11.89 -0.36
N VAL A 20 -1.42 11.00 0.49
CA VAL A 20 -2.75 10.39 0.32
C VAL A 20 -3.82 11.48 0.23
N LYS A 21 -3.85 12.40 1.18
CA LYS A 21 -4.81 13.52 1.19
C LYS A 21 -4.70 14.39 -0.05
N GLY A 22 -3.48 14.78 -0.43
CA GLY A 22 -3.23 15.64 -1.58
C GLY A 22 -3.68 15.01 -2.89
N ILE A 23 -3.36 13.74 -3.13
CA ILE A 23 -3.76 13.02 -4.34
C ILE A 23 -5.28 12.79 -4.34
N GLN A 24 -5.84 12.31 -3.24
CA GLN A 24 -7.26 11.97 -3.13
C GLN A 24 -8.17 13.20 -3.15
N SER A 25 -7.69 14.40 -2.81
CA SER A 25 -8.45 15.63 -2.96
C SER A 25 -8.80 15.96 -4.42
N ASN A 26 -8.10 15.34 -5.38
CA ASN A 26 -8.40 15.43 -6.80
C ASN A 26 -9.30 14.28 -7.30
N GLY A 27 -9.86 13.47 -6.40
CA GLY A 27 -10.74 12.35 -6.74
C GLY A 27 -10.02 11.11 -7.29
N VAL A 28 -8.71 11.03 -7.14
CA VAL A 28 -7.88 9.88 -7.57
C VAL A 28 -7.46 9.08 -6.34
N GLY A 29 -7.65 7.76 -6.36
CA GLY A 29 -7.25 6.88 -5.26
C GLY A 29 -5.73 6.73 -5.14
N THR A 30 -5.29 6.35 -3.95
CA THR A 30 -3.88 6.06 -3.65
C THR A 30 -3.73 4.63 -3.16
N SER A 31 -2.54 4.06 -3.36
CA SER A 31 -2.15 2.77 -2.79
C SER A 31 -0.94 2.95 -1.89
N VAL A 32 -1.10 2.67 -0.61
CA VAL A 32 0.02 2.69 0.34
C VAL A 32 0.71 1.32 0.33
N LYS A 33 2.06 1.34 0.20
CA LYS A 33 2.85 0.11 0.00
C LYS A 33 4.25 0.19 0.60
N HIS A 34 4.93 -0.91 0.79
CA HIS A 34 4.44 -2.31 0.74
C HIS A 34 4.19 -2.81 2.17
N TYR A 35 3.00 -3.28 2.46
CA TYR A 35 2.54 -3.64 3.79
C TYR A 35 2.82 -5.13 4.09
N ALA A 36 3.83 -5.49 4.93
CA ALA A 36 4.74 -4.65 5.69
C ALA A 36 6.12 -5.32 5.84
N VAL A 37 7.08 -4.57 6.38
CA VAL A 37 8.43 -5.07 6.74
C VAL A 37 9.25 -5.56 5.53
N ASN A 38 9.04 -5.03 4.35
CA ASN A 38 9.91 -5.23 3.20
C ASN A 38 11.11 -4.27 3.26
N ASN A 39 12.06 -4.54 4.16
CA ASN A 39 13.21 -3.69 4.41
C ASN A 39 14.47 -4.11 3.67
N GLN A 40 14.42 -5.22 2.92
CA GLN A 40 15.55 -5.78 2.18
C GLN A 40 15.12 -6.21 0.79
N GLU A 41 15.80 -5.70 -0.24
CA GLU A 41 15.51 -6.05 -1.62
C GLU A 41 16.24 -7.32 -2.08
N THR A 42 17.40 -7.65 -1.50
CA THR A 42 18.11 -8.89 -1.79
C THR A 42 17.29 -10.08 -1.31
N ASN A 43 16.96 -10.99 -2.22
CA ASN A 43 16.10 -12.15 -1.97
C ASN A 43 14.74 -11.82 -1.36
N ARG A 44 14.18 -10.67 -1.70
CA ARG A 44 12.94 -10.13 -1.10
C ARG A 44 11.73 -11.07 -1.14
N HIS A 45 11.70 -11.99 -2.10
CA HIS A 45 10.63 -12.99 -2.21
C HIS A 45 10.74 -14.16 -1.23
N GLU A 46 11.88 -14.33 -0.58
CA GLU A 46 12.19 -15.47 0.29
C GLU A 46 12.75 -15.06 1.65
N ASN A 47 13.04 -13.77 1.78
CA ASN A 47 13.56 -13.21 3.02
C ASN A 47 12.48 -13.27 4.11
N ASP A 48 12.80 -13.92 5.24
CA ASP A 48 11.96 -13.96 6.43
C ASP A 48 12.39 -12.88 7.43
N SER A 49 11.66 -11.79 7.45
CA SER A 49 11.88 -10.68 8.38
C SER A 49 11.46 -11.09 9.79
N ARG A 50 12.44 -11.36 10.67
CA ARG A 50 12.19 -11.74 12.05
C ARG A 50 12.10 -10.51 12.95
N VAL A 51 10.92 -10.22 13.44
CA VAL A 51 10.60 -9.00 14.19
C VAL A 51 9.79 -9.33 15.43
N SER A 52 10.16 -8.77 16.59
CA SER A 52 9.33 -8.89 17.79
C SER A 52 7.98 -8.17 17.61
N GLN A 53 6.94 -8.62 18.30
CA GLN A 53 5.62 -8.00 18.23
C GLN A 53 5.66 -6.51 18.62
N ARG A 54 6.49 -6.16 19.60
CA ARG A 54 6.68 -4.76 20.01
C ARG A 54 7.27 -3.94 18.88
N ALA A 55 8.40 -4.36 18.30
CA ALA A 55 9.04 -3.64 17.21
C ALA A 55 8.13 -3.57 15.97
N LEU A 56 7.39 -4.65 15.67
CA LEU A 56 6.42 -4.68 14.59
C LEU A 56 5.37 -3.56 14.77
N ARG A 57 4.76 -3.46 15.95
CA ARG A 57 3.70 -2.49 16.22
C ARG A 57 4.20 -1.05 16.38
N GLU A 58 5.33 -0.86 17.05
CA GLU A 58 5.83 0.48 17.37
C GLU A 58 6.65 1.13 16.24
N ILE A 59 7.21 0.33 15.34
CA ILE A 59 8.08 0.82 14.25
C ILE A 59 7.49 0.49 12.87
N TYR A 60 7.39 -0.80 12.52
CA TYR A 60 7.14 -1.23 11.15
C TYR A 60 5.70 -1.09 10.68
N LEU A 61 4.74 -1.14 11.59
CA LEU A 61 3.33 -0.88 11.31
C LEU A 61 2.91 0.56 11.62
N LYS A 62 3.68 1.28 12.44
CA LYS A 62 3.30 2.61 12.91
C LYS A 62 3.14 3.64 11.80
N ASN A 63 4.02 3.63 10.81
CA ASN A 63 3.90 4.50 9.65
C ASN A 63 2.64 4.20 8.81
N PHE A 64 2.29 2.92 8.65
CA PHE A 64 1.05 2.52 7.98
C PHE A 64 -0.18 2.91 8.80
N GLU A 65 -0.15 2.71 10.11
CA GLU A 65 -1.25 3.11 11.00
C GLU A 65 -1.57 4.60 10.84
N ILE A 66 -0.54 5.45 10.85
CA ILE A 66 -0.70 6.90 10.67
C ILE A 66 -1.25 7.21 9.27
N ALA A 67 -0.68 6.59 8.22
CA ALA A 67 -1.14 6.80 6.85
C ALA A 67 -2.60 6.38 6.65
N ILE A 68 -3.00 5.27 7.26
CA ILE A 68 -4.37 4.74 7.22
C ILE A 68 -5.33 5.66 7.98
N LYS A 69 -5.06 5.92 9.25
CA LYS A 69 -5.98 6.68 10.12
C LYS A 69 -6.10 8.14 9.73
N GLU A 70 -5.03 8.76 9.27
CA GLU A 70 -5.04 10.18 8.90
C GLU A 70 -5.26 10.42 7.41
N GLY A 71 -4.81 9.54 6.53
CA GLY A 71 -4.91 9.69 5.08
C GLY A 71 -6.12 8.99 4.48
N ASN A 72 -6.52 7.86 5.03
CA ASN A 72 -7.57 6.98 4.53
C ASN A 72 -7.38 6.63 3.04
N PRO A 73 -6.26 5.96 2.66
CA PRO A 73 -6.00 5.57 1.28
C PRO A 73 -7.09 4.61 0.78
N TRP A 74 -7.36 4.65 -0.53
CA TRP A 74 -8.37 3.74 -1.11
C TRP A 74 -7.88 2.30 -1.19
N THR A 75 -6.57 2.12 -1.30
CA THR A 75 -5.97 0.79 -1.41
C THR A 75 -4.68 0.65 -0.60
N VAL A 76 -4.36 -0.58 -0.24
CA VAL A 76 -3.09 -0.99 0.35
C VAL A 76 -2.53 -2.15 -0.46
N MET A 77 -1.24 -2.14 -0.74
CA MET A 77 -0.55 -3.26 -1.38
C MET A 77 0.26 -4.02 -0.33
N SER A 78 0.00 -5.32 -0.22
CA SER A 78 0.80 -6.22 0.63
C SER A 78 2.21 -6.43 0.04
N SER A 79 3.16 -6.89 0.83
CA SER A 79 4.55 -7.02 0.43
C SER A 79 4.95 -8.45 0.05
N TYR A 80 6.12 -8.61 -0.60
CA TYR A 80 6.61 -9.92 -1.04
C TYR A 80 7.15 -10.81 0.06
N ASN A 81 7.72 -10.22 1.10
CA ASN A 81 8.53 -10.91 2.08
C ASN A 81 7.71 -11.83 3.00
N VAL A 82 8.41 -12.77 3.57
CA VAL A 82 7.94 -13.50 4.74
C VAL A 82 8.15 -12.62 5.99
N LEU A 83 7.22 -12.66 6.90
CA LEU A 83 7.29 -12.00 8.21
C LEU A 83 7.01 -13.03 9.30
N ASN A 84 8.01 -13.29 10.13
CA ASN A 84 7.91 -14.27 11.22
C ASN A 84 7.39 -15.66 10.78
N GLY A 85 7.78 -16.11 9.59
CA GLY A 85 7.43 -17.42 9.06
C GLY A 85 6.18 -17.46 8.17
N GLU A 86 5.48 -16.34 7.97
CA GLU A 86 4.29 -16.26 7.11
C GLU A 86 4.45 -15.18 6.04
N TYR A 87 4.04 -15.46 4.80
CA TYR A 87 4.02 -14.42 3.77
C TYR A 87 3.02 -13.32 4.14
N THR A 88 3.43 -12.06 4.05
CA THR A 88 2.57 -10.92 4.36
C THR A 88 1.28 -10.92 3.54
N GLN A 89 1.34 -11.35 2.28
CA GLN A 89 0.18 -11.52 1.40
C GLN A 89 -0.82 -12.58 1.88
N GLN A 90 -0.41 -13.47 2.77
CA GLN A 90 -1.22 -14.59 3.26
C GLN A 90 -1.54 -14.46 4.76
N SER A 91 -1.15 -13.36 5.38
CA SER A 91 -1.30 -13.16 6.81
C SER A 91 -2.64 -12.53 7.17
N TYR A 92 -3.55 -13.35 7.66
CA TYR A 92 -4.84 -12.88 8.22
C TYR A 92 -4.63 -11.87 9.35
N GLY A 93 -3.61 -12.13 10.20
CA GLY A 93 -3.27 -11.23 11.30
C GLY A 93 -2.93 -9.82 10.83
N LEU A 94 -2.20 -9.68 9.71
CA LEU A 94 -1.86 -8.37 9.16
C LEU A 94 -3.03 -7.73 8.40
N LEU A 95 -3.61 -8.48 7.45
CA LEU A 95 -4.51 -7.91 6.45
C LEU A 95 -5.95 -7.75 6.95
N THR A 96 -6.36 -8.59 7.90
CA THR A 96 -7.70 -8.50 8.50
C THR A 96 -7.61 -7.96 9.91
N THR A 97 -6.98 -8.69 10.85
CA THR A 97 -7.01 -8.29 12.26
C THR A 97 -6.44 -6.89 12.49
N VAL A 98 -5.23 -6.61 12.02
CA VAL A 98 -4.60 -5.29 12.26
C VAL A 98 -5.21 -4.22 11.38
N LEU A 99 -5.24 -4.45 10.06
CA LEU A 99 -5.59 -3.40 9.10
C LEU A 99 -7.08 -3.07 9.15
N ARG A 100 -7.96 -4.08 9.19
CA ARG A 100 -9.41 -3.88 9.13
C ARG A 100 -10.04 -3.77 10.51
N ASP A 101 -9.80 -4.73 11.41
CA ASP A 101 -10.50 -4.79 12.68
C ASP A 101 -9.95 -3.77 13.69
N GLU A 102 -8.61 -3.68 13.86
CA GLU A 102 -8.01 -2.78 14.84
C GLU A 102 -7.96 -1.33 14.34
N TRP A 103 -7.62 -1.10 13.05
CA TRP A 103 -7.51 0.25 12.51
C TRP A 103 -8.80 0.76 11.86
N GLY A 104 -9.79 -0.11 11.65
CA GLY A 104 -11.11 0.26 11.12
C GLY A 104 -11.09 0.68 9.65
N TRP A 105 -10.16 0.13 8.84
CA TRP A 105 -10.01 0.51 7.46
C TRP A 105 -10.80 -0.41 6.51
N ASP A 106 -11.53 0.17 5.56
CA ASP A 106 -12.48 -0.48 4.66
C ASP A 106 -12.09 -0.49 3.17
N GLY A 107 -10.88 -0.03 2.84
CA GLY A 107 -10.41 -0.06 1.46
C GLY A 107 -10.05 -1.46 0.94
N ILE A 108 -9.59 -1.55 -0.30
CA ILE A 108 -9.15 -2.83 -0.88
C ILE A 108 -7.67 -3.12 -0.62
N VAL A 109 -7.36 -4.37 -0.37
CA VAL A 109 -5.99 -4.88 -0.33
C VAL A 109 -5.69 -5.57 -1.66
N MET A 110 -4.57 -5.20 -2.28
CA MET A 110 -4.02 -5.91 -3.43
C MET A 110 -2.71 -6.60 -3.06
N THR A 111 -2.41 -7.71 -3.70
CA THR A 111 -1.09 -8.33 -3.57
C THR A 111 -0.05 -7.50 -4.33
N ASP A 112 1.21 -7.59 -3.94
CA ASP A 112 2.29 -7.27 -4.86
C ASP A 112 2.33 -8.33 -5.99
N TRP A 113 3.08 -8.08 -7.06
CA TRP A 113 3.01 -8.83 -8.30
C TRP A 113 3.55 -10.27 -8.15
N GLY A 114 2.69 -11.22 -8.41
CA GLY A 114 3.01 -12.63 -8.31
C GLY A 114 2.83 -13.17 -6.88
N ASN A 115 1.74 -13.86 -6.67
CA ASN A 115 1.41 -14.52 -5.41
C ASN A 115 1.87 -15.97 -5.46
N LYS A 116 3.05 -16.26 -4.88
CA LYS A 116 3.67 -17.60 -4.90
C LYS A 116 2.71 -18.66 -4.32
N GLU A 117 1.94 -19.32 -5.20
CA GLU A 117 1.09 -20.49 -4.90
C GLU A 117 0.12 -20.37 -3.72
N GLY A 118 -0.04 -19.16 -3.19
CA GLY A 118 -0.85 -18.88 -1.99
C GLY A 118 -2.19 -18.23 -2.27
N THR A 119 -2.73 -18.28 -3.50
CA THR A 119 -3.93 -17.54 -3.90
C THR A 119 -5.11 -17.73 -2.95
N VAL A 120 -5.44 -18.97 -2.57
CA VAL A 120 -6.52 -19.26 -1.64
C VAL A 120 -6.26 -18.65 -0.26
N LYS A 121 -5.05 -18.82 0.27
CA LYS A 121 -4.66 -18.21 1.56
C LYS A 121 -4.72 -16.68 1.51
N SER A 122 -4.30 -16.09 0.38
CA SER A 122 -4.33 -14.64 0.20
C SER A 122 -5.75 -14.09 0.18
N VAL A 123 -6.69 -14.76 -0.50
CA VAL A 123 -8.12 -14.42 -0.46
C VAL A 123 -8.66 -14.50 0.96
N LYS A 124 -8.37 -15.58 1.67
CA LYS A 124 -8.81 -15.78 3.06
C LYS A 124 -8.21 -14.77 4.02
N ALA A 125 -6.95 -14.39 3.80
CA ALA A 125 -6.26 -13.39 4.61
C ALA A 125 -6.83 -11.96 4.45
N GLY A 126 -7.57 -11.69 3.37
CA GLY A 126 -8.19 -10.40 3.16
C GLY A 126 -7.65 -9.60 1.97
N ASN A 127 -6.85 -10.20 1.07
CA ASN A 127 -6.60 -9.57 -0.23
C ASN A 127 -7.86 -9.64 -1.08
N ASP A 128 -8.20 -8.53 -1.70
CA ASP A 128 -9.36 -8.38 -2.57
C ASP A 128 -8.97 -8.51 -4.05
N LEU A 129 -7.71 -8.22 -4.39
CA LEU A 129 -7.20 -8.21 -5.76
C LEU A 129 -5.84 -8.91 -5.84
N MET A 130 -5.76 -9.93 -6.69
CA MET A 130 -4.51 -10.66 -6.96
C MET A 130 -3.81 -10.04 -8.18
N GLU A 131 -2.63 -9.47 -7.99
CA GLU A 131 -1.86 -8.87 -9.07
C GLU A 131 -0.81 -9.86 -9.64
N PRO A 132 -0.58 -9.88 -10.93
CA PRO A 132 -1.21 -9.13 -12.02
C PRO A 132 -2.51 -9.73 -12.57
N GLY A 133 -3.17 -10.64 -11.85
CA GLY A 133 -4.41 -11.28 -12.31
C GLY A 133 -4.16 -12.42 -13.31
N ALA A 134 -3.20 -13.28 -13.01
CA ALA A 134 -2.86 -14.40 -13.88
C ALA A 134 -4.02 -15.43 -13.97
N GLN A 135 -4.18 -16.05 -15.13
CA GLN A 135 -5.25 -17.03 -15.39
C GLN A 135 -5.25 -18.17 -14.35
N ASN A 136 -4.09 -18.65 -13.95
CA ASN A 136 -3.97 -19.72 -12.96
C ASN A 136 -4.44 -19.29 -11.55
N GLU A 137 -4.34 -18.00 -11.20
CA GLU A 137 -4.86 -17.48 -9.91
C GLU A 137 -6.38 -17.49 -9.93
N MET A 138 -7.00 -17.07 -11.03
CA MET A 138 -8.45 -17.15 -11.20
C MET A 138 -8.95 -18.61 -11.11
N GLU A 139 -8.26 -19.54 -11.75
CA GLU A 139 -8.58 -20.97 -11.70
C GLU A 139 -8.48 -21.54 -10.27
N ARG A 140 -7.47 -21.13 -9.49
CA ARG A 140 -7.31 -21.51 -8.08
C ARG A 140 -8.43 -20.96 -7.21
N ILE A 141 -8.88 -19.72 -7.42
CA ILE A 141 -10.03 -19.15 -6.70
C ILE A 141 -11.30 -19.94 -7.01
N ILE A 142 -11.56 -20.21 -8.30
CA ILE A 142 -12.72 -21.00 -8.72
C ILE A 142 -12.69 -22.41 -8.11
N ALA A 143 -11.53 -23.05 -8.11
CA ALA A 143 -11.36 -24.37 -7.50
C ALA A 143 -11.57 -24.32 -5.99
N GLY A 144 -11.00 -23.32 -5.30
CA GLY A 144 -11.15 -23.10 -3.86
C GLY A 144 -12.63 -22.90 -3.44
N VAL A 145 -13.40 -22.14 -4.22
CA VAL A 145 -14.84 -21.97 -3.98
C VAL A 145 -15.58 -23.29 -4.19
N LYS A 146 -15.28 -24.01 -5.29
CA LYS A 146 -15.94 -25.29 -5.58
C LYS A 146 -15.65 -26.37 -4.55
N SER A 147 -14.45 -26.38 -3.97
CA SER A 147 -14.07 -27.32 -2.91
C SER A 147 -14.57 -26.92 -1.52
N GLY A 148 -15.04 -25.69 -1.35
CA GLY A 148 -15.42 -25.12 -0.05
C GLY A 148 -14.24 -24.62 0.77
N GLU A 149 -13.03 -24.57 0.20
CA GLU A 149 -11.84 -23.99 0.87
C GLU A 149 -11.95 -22.48 0.99
N ILE A 150 -12.55 -21.81 0.01
CA ILE A 150 -12.99 -20.41 0.08
C ILE A 150 -14.52 -20.44 0.30
N SER A 151 -15.00 -19.85 1.37
CA SER A 151 -16.42 -19.73 1.63
C SER A 151 -17.09 -18.72 0.69
N GLN A 152 -18.42 -18.84 0.53
CA GLN A 152 -19.18 -17.88 -0.24
C GLN A 152 -19.08 -16.47 0.37
N GLU A 153 -19.05 -16.37 1.69
CA GLU A 153 -18.93 -15.09 2.40
C GLU A 153 -17.58 -14.41 2.15
N GLU A 154 -16.49 -15.19 2.10
CA GLU A 154 -15.15 -14.67 1.77
C GLU A 154 -15.09 -14.16 0.33
N LEU A 155 -15.69 -14.87 -0.61
CA LEU A 155 -15.80 -14.43 -2.01
C LEU A 155 -16.66 -13.17 -2.12
N ASP A 156 -17.84 -13.16 -1.51
CA ASP A 156 -18.76 -12.04 -1.56
C ASP A 156 -18.19 -10.78 -0.92
N ARG A 157 -17.40 -10.93 0.16
CA ARG A 157 -16.65 -9.83 0.77
C ARG A 157 -15.70 -9.19 -0.26
N ASN A 158 -14.87 -10.00 -0.92
CA ASN A 158 -13.91 -9.50 -1.89
C ASN A 158 -14.60 -8.82 -3.08
N VAL A 159 -15.63 -9.46 -3.61
CA VAL A 159 -16.42 -8.90 -4.73
C VAL A 159 -17.08 -7.58 -4.32
N ARG A 160 -17.64 -7.49 -3.13
CA ARG A 160 -18.25 -6.26 -2.60
C ARG A 160 -17.22 -5.15 -2.50
N ASN A 161 -16.06 -5.40 -1.87
CA ASN A 161 -14.99 -4.42 -1.74
C ASN A 161 -14.55 -3.90 -3.11
N MET A 162 -14.39 -4.79 -4.10
CA MET A 162 -14.04 -4.41 -5.47
C MET A 162 -15.13 -3.56 -6.15
N LEU A 163 -16.40 -3.90 -5.98
CA LEU A 163 -17.50 -3.11 -6.53
C LEU A 163 -17.59 -1.72 -5.90
N GLU A 164 -17.45 -1.62 -4.58
CA GLU A 164 -17.41 -0.35 -3.85
C GLU A 164 -16.24 0.53 -4.31
N TYR A 165 -15.08 -0.08 -4.53
CA TYR A 165 -13.92 0.61 -5.10
C TYR A 165 -14.21 1.13 -6.53
N ILE A 166 -14.77 0.29 -7.41
CA ILE A 166 -15.07 0.66 -8.80
C ILE A 166 -16.01 1.86 -8.86
N VAL A 167 -17.11 1.84 -8.10
CA VAL A 167 -18.08 2.96 -8.11
C VAL A 167 -17.51 4.26 -7.51
N LYS A 168 -16.48 4.17 -6.71
CA LYS A 168 -15.74 5.31 -6.14
C LYS A 168 -14.84 5.99 -7.18
N THR A 169 -14.40 5.26 -8.22
CA THR A 169 -13.43 5.75 -9.19
C THR A 169 -13.95 6.90 -10.05
N PRO A 170 -13.08 7.85 -10.46
CA PRO A 170 -13.46 8.90 -11.40
C PRO A 170 -13.99 8.37 -12.73
N ARG A 171 -13.44 7.26 -13.20
CA ARG A 171 -13.88 6.62 -14.46
C ARG A 171 -15.33 6.17 -14.41
N PHE A 172 -15.76 5.56 -13.31
CA PHE A 172 -17.16 5.16 -13.12
C PHE A 172 -18.10 6.37 -13.13
N LYS A 173 -17.63 7.51 -12.62
CA LYS A 173 -18.36 8.79 -12.60
C LYS A 173 -18.31 9.56 -13.93
N GLY A 174 -17.78 8.95 -14.98
CA GLY A 174 -17.74 9.55 -16.33
C GLY A 174 -16.61 10.57 -16.52
N TYR A 175 -15.57 10.55 -15.70
CA TYR A 175 -14.40 11.42 -15.84
C TYR A 175 -13.76 11.27 -17.24
N LYS A 176 -13.55 12.40 -17.89
CA LYS A 176 -12.84 12.47 -19.18
C LYS A 176 -11.40 12.90 -18.93
N PHE A 177 -10.47 11.98 -19.10
CA PHE A 177 -9.05 12.30 -18.95
C PHE A 177 -8.50 13.06 -20.17
N SER A 178 -7.40 13.77 -19.95
CA SER A 178 -6.67 14.51 -20.99
C SER A 178 -5.21 14.05 -21.02
N ASN A 179 -4.64 13.94 -22.21
CA ASN A 179 -3.22 13.71 -22.43
C ASN A 179 -2.42 15.02 -22.57
N LYS A 180 -3.00 16.15 -22.14
CA LYS A 180 -2.38 17.47 -22.19
C LYS A 180 -2.20 18.04 -20.78
N PRO A 181 -1.27 17.48 -19.96
CA PRO A 181 -0.97 18.06 -18.66
C PRO A 181 -0.27 19.41 -18.82
N ASP A 182 -0.46 20.30 -17.86
CA ASP A 182 0.31 21.53 -17.74
C ASP A 182 1.70 21.23 -17.14
N THR A 183 2.62 20.86 -18.02
CA THR A 183 3.97 20.45 -17.62
C THR A 183 4.81 21.61 -17.06
N GLU A 184 4.54 22.86 -17.49
CA GLU A 184 5.23 24.05 -17.00
C GLU A 184 4.82 24.35 -15.55
N ALA A 185 3.52 24.37 -15.27
CA ALA A 185 3.02 24.54 -13.90
C ALA A 185 3.51 23.41 -12.97
N HIS A 186 3.52 22.16 -13.46
CA HIS A 186 4.05 21.03 -12.68
C HIS A 186 5.54 21.18 -12.39
N ALA A 187 6.36 21.61 -13.35
CA ALA A 187 7.79 21.85 -13.14
C ALA A 187 8.04 22.94 -12.10
N ALA A 188 7.25 24.03 -12.13
CA ALA A 188 7.34 25.10 -11.13
C ALA A 188 7.00 24.60 -9.73
N LEU A 189 5.93 23.81 -9.60
CA LEU A 189 5.52 23.21 -8.32
C LEU A 189 6.57 22.24 -7.77
N VAL A 190 7.12 21.37 -8.63
CA VAL A 190 8.17 20.40 -8.22
C VAL A 190 9.45 21.12 -7.77
N ARG A 191 9.84 22.20 -8.46
CA ARG A 191 10.97 23.05 -8.03
C ARG A 191 10.75 23.64 -6.65
N LYS A 192 9.55 24.17 -6.38
CA LYS A 192 9.19 24.70 -5.06
C LYS A 192 9.23 23.62 -3.99
N ALA A 193 8.56 22.49 -4.21
CA ALA A 193 8.54 21.37 -3.28
C ALA A 193 9.97 20.84 -3.00
N GLY A 194 10.81 20.72 -4.04
CA GLY A 194 12.21 20.32 -3.88
C GLY A 194 13.02 21.28 -3.01
N ALA A 195 12.83 22.58 -3.20
CA ALA A 195 13.51 23.60 -2.39
C ALA A 195 13.04 23.56 -0.91
N GLU A 196 11.74 23.40 -0.66
CA GLU A 196 11.18 23.31 0.70
C GLU A 196 11.58 22.01 1.41
N GLY A 197 11.82 20.93 0.66
CA GLY A 197 12.26 19.63 1.21
C GLY A 197 13.74 19.56 1.58
N MET A 198 14.56 20.53 1.18
CA MET A 198 15.99 20.54 1.48
C MET A 198 16.27 21.03 2.90
N VAL A 199 17.03 20.25 3.66
CA VAL A 199 17.48 20.63 5.00
C VAL A 199 19.00 20.82 4.99
N LEU A 200 19.48 22.03 5.27
CA LEU A 200 20.90 22.35 5.35
C LEU A 200 21.44 21.95 6.73
N LEU A 201 22.04 20.76 6.83
CA LEU A 201 22.54 20.23 8.10
C LEU A 201 23.83 20.91 8.57
N LYS A 202 24.65 21.38 7.65
CA LYS A 202 25.93 22.08 7.93
C LYS A 202 26.27 22.99 6.78
N ASN A 203 26.74 24.19 7.11
CA ASN A 203 27.26 25.15 6.15
C ASN A 203 28.57 25.80 6.68
N ASN A 204 29.64 25.74 5.91
CA ASN A 204 30.92 26.36 6.21
C ASN A 204 31.07 27.78 5.60
N GLY A 205 29.97 28.42 5.26
CA GLY A 205 29.95 29.76 4.68
C GLY A 205 29.97 29.81 3.14
N VAL A 206 29.86 28.66 2.44
CA VAL A 206 29.72 28.57 0.98
C VAL A 206 28.35 29.01 0.49
N LEU A 207 27.32 28.72 1.26
CA LEU A 207 25.93 29.08 0.94
C LEU A 207 25.49 30.30 1.76
N PRO A 208 24.63 31.19 1.18
CA PRO A 208 24.16 31.18 -0.23
C PRO A 208 25.26 31.55 -1.20
N LEU A 209 25.20 30.96 -2.40
CA LEU A 209 26.09 31.37 -3.49
C LEU A 209 25.83 32.84 -3.82
N LYS A 210 26.92 33.63 -3.86
CA LYS A 210 26.87 35.03 -4.30
C LYS A 210 27.08 35.02 -5.81
N GLY A 211 26.06 35.49 -6.55
CA GLY A 211 26.16 35.74 -7.99
C GLY A 211 27.02 36.97 -8.31
#